data_8e34e3ee8142b27e1594ad88bf6e51e7
#
_entry.id   8e34e3ee8142b27e1594ad88bf6e51e7
#
_cell.length_a   1.000
_cell.length_b   1.000
_cell.length_c   1.000
_cell.angle_alpha   90.00
_cell.angle_beta   90.00
_cell.angle_gamma   90.00
#
_symmetry.space_group_name_H-M   'P 1'
#
loop_
_entity.id
_entity.type
_entity.pdbx_description
1 polymer ?
#
loop_
_entity_poly.entity_id
_entity_poly.type
_entity_poly.pdbx_seq_one_letter_code
_entity_poly.pdbx_strand_id
1 'polypeptide(L)'
;MIKKTFRSIAPLVFAMLAWSVNAQTYRPIAGFSAETNRKLESFLNSTRTMKERKVAVFDCDGTLLGQTPYYLADEATYDFARKNYEGKKDENSKTKWAVCRQLIDGDNVTFSYIENYIRFYAGMTPDEMCRVGWECFHDKFQRKFYPEMKELLGNLEEYGIEIWVITASPELLYQRFIHEELGIPVDRIIGVKSCIRDGIVTDETVRPIPQDAGKAEALNTFIKARPILVGGNSRGDMEMMLESVGLRVIVNPDDTKPEEAMGGKTVKAFWETDPNTLSQLKSRHKGKNPQ
;
A
#
# COMPACT_ATOMS: atom_id res chain seq x y z
N MET A 1 -6.59 -45.00 -72.00
CA MET A 1 -7.19 -43.75 -71.47
C MET A 1 -6.69 -43.55 -70.03
N ILE A 2 -5.68 -42.70 -69.82
CA ILE A 2 -5.05 -42.44 -68.49
C ILE A 2 -5.55 -41.10 -68.03
N LYS A 3 -6.35 -41.07 -66.96
CA LYS A 3 -6.82 -39.86 -66.33
C LYS A 3 -5.73 -39.29 -65.39
N LYS A 4 -5.19 -38.12 -65.76
CA LYS A 4 -4.31 -37.35 -64.88
C LYS A 4 -5.14 -36.55 -63.88
N THR A 5 -4.99 -36.87 -62.61
CA THR A 5 -5.53 -36.08 -61.47
C THR A 5 -4.57 -34.96 -61.12
N PHE A 6 -4.99 -33.73 -61.35
CA PHE A 6 -4.28 -32.53 -60.83
C PHE A 6 -4.56 -32.38 -59.34
N ARG A 7 -3.51 -32.48 -58.54
CA ARG A 7 -3.56 -32.04 -57.10
C ARG A 7 -3.27 -30.57 -57.06
N SER A 8 -4.27 -29.81 -56.64
CA SER A 8 -4.15 -28.39 -56.31
C SER A 8 -3.41 -28.25 -55.00
N ILE A 9 -2.26 -27.57 -55.01
CA ILE A 9 -1.52 -27.16 -53.81
C ILE A 9 -2.03 -25.77 -53.45
N ALA A 10 -2.79 -25.66 -52.36
CA ALA A 10 -3.18 -24.38 -51.81
C ALA A 10 -1.97 -23.76 -51.07
N PRO A 11 -1.64 -22.47 -51.28
CA PRO A 11 -0.58 -21.83 -50.51
C PRO A 11 -1.06 -21.57 -49.09
N LEU A 12 -0.32 -22.09 -48.12
CA LEU A 12 -0.47 -21.71 -46.70
C LEU A 12 -0.02 -20.27 -46.57
N VAL A 13 -0.99 -19.36 -46.40
CA VAL A 13 -0.71 -17.96 -45.99
C VAL A 13 -0.42 -17.97 -44.49
N PHE A 14 0.85 -17.88 -44.14
CA PHE A 14 1.27 -17.58 -42.77
C PHE A 14 0.91 -16.13 -42.46
N ALA A 15 -0.21 -15.91 -41.74
CA ALA A 15 -0.52 -14.63 -41.16
C ALA A 15 0.47 -14.40 -39.98
N MET A 16 1.54 -13.66 -40.24
CA MET A 16 2.36 -13.11 -39.17
C MET A 16 1.48 -12.08 -38.39
N LEU A 17 0.97 -12.50 -37.25
CA LEU A 17 0.47 -11.58 -36.24
C LEU A 17 1.66 -10.76 -35.78
N ALA A 18 1.81 -9.57 -36.37
CA ALA A 18 2.68 -8.53 -35.78
C ALA A 18 2.08 -8.16 -34.43
N TRP A 19 2.64 -8.72 -33.39
CA TRP A 19 2.44 -8.15 -32.06
C TRP A 19 3.07 -6.77 -32.09
N SER A 20 2.24 -5.74 -32.13
CA SER A 20 2.68 -4.39 -31.84
C SER A 20 3.13 -4.40 -30.37
N VAL A 21 4.43 -4.49 -30.15
CA VAL A 21 5.03 -4.16 -28.86
C VAL A 21 4.71 -2.69 -28.66
N ASN A 22 3.64 -2.39 -27.93
CA ASN A 22 3.41 -1.04 -27.45
C ASN A 22 4.68 -0.66 -26.68
N ALA A 23 5.44 0.28 -27.23
CA ALA A 23 6.65 0.76 -26.58
C ALA A 23 6.20 1.35 -25.25
N GLN A 24 6.58 0.68 -24.16
CA GLN A 24 6.37 1.19 -22.80
C GLN A 24 6.92 2.63 -22.77
N THR A 25 6.07 3.60 -22.51
CA THR A 25 6.44 5.02 -22.53
C THR A 25 6.09 5.62 -21.19
N TYR A 26 7.11 6.22 -20.54
CA TYR A 26 6.88 6.96 -19.32
C TYR A 26 5.95 8.15 -19.56
N ARG A 27 4.95 8.30 -18.73
CA ARG A 27 4.06 9.46 -18.72
C ARG A 27 4.48 10.39 -17.59
N PRO A 28 4.96 11.62 -17.91
CA PRO A 28 5.32 12.58 -16.88
C PRO A 28 4.16 12.88 -15.94
N ILE A 29 4.42 12.89 -14.65
CA ILE A 29 3.44 13.12 -13.60
C ILE A 29 3.39 14.61 -13.31
N ALA A 30 2.24 15.24 -13.49
CA ALA A 30 2.09 16.70 -13.46
C ALA A 30 2.47 17.34 -12.12
N GLY A 31 2.17 16.68 -11.00
CA GLY A 31 2.50 17.18 -9.66
C GLY A 31 3.97 17.01 -9.25
N PHE A 32 4.76 16.26 -10.01
CA PHE A 32 6.17 16.03 -9.70
C PHE A 32 7.08 17.09 -10.32
N SER A 33 8.20 17.36 -9.65
CA SER A 33 9.23 18.23 -10.24
C SER A 33 9.81 17.63 -11.52
N ALA A 34 10.35 18.49 -12.39
CA ALA A 34 11.02 18.04 -13.61
C ALA A 34 12.20 17.10 -13.30
N GLU A 35 12.88 17.29 -12.17
CA GLU A 35 13.96 16.42 -11.72
C GLU A 35 13.43 15.04 -11.33
N THR A 36 12.37 14.98 -10.53
CA THR A 36 11.73 13.71 -10.12
C THR A 36 11.25 12.94 -11.33
N ASN A 37 10.58 13.62 -12.29
CA ASN A 37 10.12 13.00 -13.53
C ASN A 37 11.29 12.42 -14.35
N ARG A 38 12.38 13.17 -14.51
CA ARG A 38 13.57 12.66 -15.24
C ARG A 38 14.18 11.43 -14.56
N LYS A 39 14.25 11.42 -13.22
CA LYS A 39 14.78 10.26 -12.47
C LYS A 39 13.90 9.03 -12.65
N LEU A 40 12.57 9.20 -12.55
CA LEU A 40 11.62 8.13 -12.77
C LEU A 40 11.64 7.58 -14.20
N GLU A 41 11.68 8.46 -15.20
CA GLU A 41 11.80 8.07 -16.59
C GLU A 41 13.09 7.28 -16.88
N SER A 42 14.22 7.79 -16.39
CA SER A 42 15.50 7.10 -16.53
C SER A 42 15.49 5.73 -15.86
N PHE A 43 14.95 5.67 -14.63
CA PHE A 43 14.80 4.42 -13.89
C PHE A 43 13.91 3.42 -14.65
N LEU A 44 12.69 3.80 -15.01
CA LEU A 44 11.76 2.93 -15.69
C LEU A 44 12.31 2.41 -17.01
N ASN A 45 12.96 3.28 -17.79
CA ASN A 45 13.61 2.88 -19.04
C ASN A 45 14.72 1.85 -18.81
N SER A 46 15.48 1.96 -17.71
CA SER A 46 16.52 0.98 -17.37
C SER A 46 15.94 -0.39 -17.01
N THR A 47 14.69 -0.46 -16.55
CA THR A 47 14.05 -1.74 -16.17
C THR A 47 13.52 -2.55 -17.36
N ARG A 48 13.46 -1.98 -18.57
CA ARG A 48 12.90 -2.65 -19.77
C ARG A 48 13.60 -3.95 -20.12
N THR A 49 14.90 -3.99 -19.93
CA THR A 49 15.73 -5.15 -20.26
C THR A 49 15.91 -6.13 -19.11
N MET A 50 15.39 -5.80 -17.92
CA MET A 50 15.45 -6.69 -16.77
C MET A 50 14.60 -7.92 -17.01
N LYS A 51 15.20 -9.08 -16.77
CA LYS A 51 14.53 -10.40 -16.87
C LYS A 51 14.06 -10.90 -15.50
N GLU A 52 14.63 -10.37 -14.44
CA GLU A 52 14.31 -10.70 -13.08
C GLU A 52 12.93 -10.15 -12.70
N ARG A 53 12.36 -10.71 -11.65
CA ARG A 53 11.11 -10.24 -11.07
C ARG A 53 11.28 -8.80 -10.59
N LYS A 54 10.47 -7.91 -11.13
CA LYS A 54 10.49 -6.48 -10.81
C LYS A 54 9.43 -6.17 -9.77
N VAL A 55 9.82 -5.65 -8.62
CA VAL A 55 8.93 -5.36 -7.49
C VAL A 55 9.11 -3.92 -7.04
N ALA A 56 7.99 -3.21 -6.87
CA ALA A 56 7.90 -1.94 -6.16
C ALA A 56 7.08 -2.12 -4.88
N VAL A 57 7.52 -1.52 -3.79
CA VAL A 57 6.86 -1.61 -2.48
C VAL A 57 6.58 -0.22 -1.95
N PHE A 58 5.37 0.00 -1.47
CA PHE A 58 4.94 1.28 -0.92
C PHE A 58 4.37 1.11 0.49
N ASP A 59 4.65 2.06 1.35
CA ASP A 59 3.81 2.32 2.52
C ASP A 59 2.45 2.87 2.06
N CYS A 60 1.43 2.81 2.92
CA CYS A 60 0.10 3.30 2.60
C CYS A 60 -0.16 4.70 3.16
N ASP A 61 -0.21 4.83 4.49
CA ASP A 61 -0.64 6.04 5.18
C ASP A 61 0.41 7.16 5.11
N GLY A 62 0.09 8.26 4.45
CA GLY A 62 1.02 9.36 4.16
C GLY A 62 1.86 9.14 2.90
N THR A 63 1.79 7.96 2.26
CA THR A 63 2.54 7.63 1.05
C THR A 63 1.63 7.50 -0.18
N LEU A 64 0.61 6.68 -0.11
CA LEU A 64 -0.42 6.52 -1.14
C LEU A 64 -1.70 7.24 -0.75
N LEU A 65 -2.08 7.15 0.52
CA LEU A 65 -3.30 7.67 1.12
C LEU A 65 -2.98 8.76 2.15
N GLY A 66 -3.66 9.90 2.09
CA GLY A 66 -3.53 10.97 3.09
C GLY A 66 -3.93 10.50 4.49
N GLN A 67 -3.10 10.86 5.48
CA GLN A 67 -3.20 10.39 6.87
C GLN A 67 -3.64 11.48 7.86
N THR A 68 -3.81 12.70 7.42
CA THR A 68 -4.19 13.83 8.30
C THR A 68 -5.67 14.17 8.16
N PRO A 69 -6.34 14.63 9.22
CA PRO A 69 -5.83 14.73 10.59
C PRO A 69 -5.71 13.40 11.33
N TYR A 70 -6.33 12.33 10.80
CA TYR A 70 -6.39 11.00 11.42
C TYR A 70 -6.00 9.91 10.43
N TYR A 71 -5.46 8.79 10.93
CA TYR A 71 -5.32 7.57 10.15
C TYR A 71 -6.69 6.94 9.88
N LEU A 72 -6.81 6.27 8.74
CA LEU A 72 -8.04 5.55 8.42
C LEU A 72 -8.34 4.47 9.48
N ALA A 73 -7.32 3.74 9.92
CA ALA A 73 -7.50 2.71 10.94
C ALA A 73 -8.07 3.26 12.25
N ASP A 74 -7.62 4.45 12.67
CA ASP A 74 -8.11 5.13 13.87
C ASP A 74 -9.58 5.51 13.70
N GLU A 75 -9.90 6.24 12.63
CA GLU A 75 -11.26 6.68 12.33
C GLU A 75 -12.24 5.49 12.26
N ALA A 76 -11.87 4.47 11.49
CA ALA A 76 -12.69 3.27 11.32
C ALA A 76 -12.98 2.59 12.67
N THR A 77 -11.94 2.45 13.50
CA THR A 77 -12.07 1.79 14.80
C THR A 77 -12.90 2.61 15.78
N TYR A 78 -12.67 3.92 15.85
CA TYR A 78 -13.39 4.78 16.79
C TYR A 78 -14.86 4.96 16.44
N ASP A 79 -15.17 5.14 15.16
CA ASP A 79 -16.56 5.26 14.72
C ASP A 79 -17.33 3.95 14.94
N PHE A 80 -16.69 2.82 14.59
CA PHE A 80 -17.29 1.52 14.83
C PHE A 80 -17.53 1.27 16.32
N ALA A 81 -16.55 1.62 17.18
CA ALA A 81 -16.67 1.46 18.63
C ALA A 81 -17.75 2.33 19.22
N ARG A 82 -17.83 3.60 18.85
CA ARG A 82 -18.87 4.52 19.28
C ARG A 82 -20.27 4.00 18.94
N LYS A 83 -20.45 3.60 17.70
CA LYS A 83 -21.74 3.10 17.20
C LYS A 83 -22.17 1.80 17.86
N ASN A 84 -21.24 0.89 18.15
CA ASN A 84 -21.56 -0.46 18.54
C ASN A 84 -21.38 -0.77 20.02
N TYR A 85 -20.52 -0.04 20.75
CA TYR A 85 -20.12 -0.40 22.11
C TYR A 85 -20.26 0.73 23.15
N GLU A 86 -20.17 2.00 22.75
CA GLU A 86 -20.25 3.12 23.69
C GLU A 86 -21.57 3.13 24.46
N GLY A 87 -21.49 3.26 25.78
CA GLY A 87 -22.63 3.34 26.67
C GLY A 87 -23.40 2.04 26.89
N LYS A 88 -23.04 0.95 26.21
CA LYS A 88 -23.66 -0.37 26.41
C LYS A 88 -23.20 -1.03 27.70
N LYS A 89 -24.07 -1.86 28.29
CA LYS A 89 -23.87 -2.42 29.63
C LYS A 89 -23.41 -3.88 29.66
N ASP A 90 -23.48 -4.58 28.54
CA ASP A 90 -22.99 -5.96 28.43
C ASP A 90 -21.46 -6.02 28.49
N GLU A 91 -20.90 -7.12 28.98
CA GLU A 91 -19.48 -7.28 29.25
C GLU A 91 -18.62 -7.21 27.98
N ASN A 92 -19.11 -7.73 26.85
CA ASN A 92 -18.39 -7.66 25.59
C ASN A 92 -18.22 -6.20 25.13
N SER A 93 -19.32 -5.44 25.15
CA SER A 93 -19.28 -4.02 24.76
C SER A 93 -18.38 -3.20 25.68
N LYS A 94 -18.42 -3.44 26.99
CA LYS A 94 -17.52 -2.79 27.95
C LYS A 94 -16.04 -3.10 27.63
N THR A 95 -15.72 -4.36 27.39
CA THR A 95 -14.36 -4.79 27.04
C THR A 95 -13.89 -4.14 25.75
N LYS A 96 -14.68 -4.17 24.69
CA LYS A 96 -14.36 -3.57 23.39
C LYS A 96 -14.19 -2.05 23.50
N TRP A 97 -15.08 -1.39 24.25
CA TRP A 97 -14.96 0.05 24.50
C TRP A 97 -13.71 0.39 25.30
N ALA A 98 -13.34 -0.42 26.31
CA ALA A 98 -12.10 -0.22 27.08
C ALA A 98 -10.84 -0.35 26.19
N VAL A 99 -10.82 -1.33 25.27
CA VAL A 99 -9.71 -1.46 24.30
C VAL A 99 -9.67 -0.25 23.35
N CYS A 100 -10.83 0.22 22.87
CA CYS A 100 -10.90 1.42 22.05
C CYS A 100 -10.36 2.65 22.80
N ARG A 101 -10.68 2.81 24.09
CA ARG A 101 -10.12 3.87 24.93
C ARG A 101 -8.58 3.78 25.06
N GLN A 102 -8.03 2.57 25.16
CA GLN A 102 -6.58 2.37 25.15
C GLN A 102 -5.93 2.80 23.82
N LEU A 103 -6.63 2.64 22.70
CA LEU A 103 -6.18 3.18 21.41
C LEU A 103 -6.25 4.72 21.39
N ILE A 104 -7.36 5.31 21.86
CA ILE A 104 -7.53 6.77 21.91
C ILE A 104 -6.44 7.42 22.77
N ASP A 105 -6.13 6.85 23.93
CA ASP A 105 -5.17 7.40 24.89
C ASP A 105 -3.72 6.93 24.60
N GLY A 106 -3.53 6.03 23.64
CA GLY A 106 -2.26 5.38 23.34
C GLY A 106 -1.34 6.18 22.42
N ASP A 107 -0.11 5.69 22.31
CA ASP A 107 0.88 6.21 21.37
C ASP A 107 0.99 5.25 20.16
N ASN A 108 0.60 5.70 18.98
CA ASN A 108 0.53 4.95 17.74
C ASN A 108 1.90 4.46 17.21
N VAL A 109 2.99 4.81 17.88
CA VAL A 109 4.34 4.31 17.54
C VAL A 109 4.73 3.09 18.36
N THR A 110 3.87 2.58 19.25
CA THR A 110 4.17 1.43 20.11
C THR A 110 3.56 0.13 19.58
N PHE A 111 4.25 -0.99 19.83
CA PHE A 111 3.69 -2.31 19.49
C PHE A 111 2.38 -2.61 20.24
N SER A 112 2.27 -2.17 21.49
CA SER A 112 1.03 -2.34 22.26
C SER A 112 -0.17 -1.64 21.63
N TYR A 113 0.04 -0.50 20.98
CA TYR A 113 -1.00 0.17 20.22
C TYR A 113 -1.51 -0.69 19.07
N ILE A 114 -0.59 -1.27 18.32
CA ILE A 114 -0.93 -2.16 17.19
C ILE A 114 -1.64 -3.43 17.67
N GLU A 115 -1.16 -4.03 18.76
CA GLU A 115 -1.79 -5.21 19.36
C GLU A 115 -3.21 -4.91 19.86
N ASN A 116 -3.48 -3.69 20.33
CA ASN A 116 -4.82 -3.27 20.71
C ASN A 116 -5.80 -3.23 19.53
N TYR A 117 -5.37 -2.91 18.32
CA TYR A 117 -6.22 -3.07 17.15
C TYR A 117 -6.67 -4.52 16.97
N ILE A 118 -5.72 -5.44 17.03
CA ILE A 118 -6.01 -6.87 16.85
C ILE A 118 -6.97 -7.36 17.95
N ARG A 119 -6.74 -6.98 19.20
CA ARG A 119 -7.64 -7.30 20.31
C ARG A 119 -9.04 -6.68 20.13
N PHE A 120 -9.12 -5.47 19.58
CA PHE A 120 -10.39 -4.82 19.32
C PHE A 120 -11.23 -5.58 18.30
N TYR A 121 -10.63 -6.04 17.21
CA TYR A 121 -11.33 -6.75 16.13
C TYR A 121 -11.50 -8.25 16.39
N ALA A 122 -10.87 -8.82 17.42
CA ALA A 122 -11.05 -10.22 17.79
C ALA A 122 -12.54 -10.56 18.00
N GLY A 123 -12.97 -11.71 17.45
CA GLY A 123 -14.36 -12.15 17.48
C GLY A 123 -15.20 -11.74 16.25
N MET A 124 -14.67 -10.90 15.36
CA MET A 124 -15.29 -10.58 14.07
C MET A 124 -14.85 -11.58 13.00
N THR A 125 -15.64 -11.71 11.95
CA THR A 125 -15.19 -12.36 10.72
C THR A 125 -14.24 -11.44 9.92
N PRO A 126 -13.37 -11.99 9.07
CA PRO A 126 -12.55 -11.18 8.16
C PRO A 126 -13.38 -10.22 7.30
N ASP A 127 -14.52 -10.68 6.77
CA ASP A 127 -15.40 -9.86 5.94
C ASP A 127 -16.01 -8.68 6.70
N GLU A 128 -16.38 -8.89 7.97
CA GLU A 128 -16.86 -7.80 8.83
C GLU A 128 -15.79 -6.75 9.05
N MET A 129 -14.56 -7.19 9.33
CA MET A 129 -13.43 -6.26 9.51
C MET A 129 -13.08 -5.51 8.22
N CYS A 130 -13.05 -6.20 7.08
CA CYS A 130 -12.87 -5.56 5.77
C CYS A 130 -13.95 -4.52 5.49
N ARG A 131 -15.19 -4.81 5.84
CA ARG A 131 -16.31 -3.88 5.66
C ARG A 131 -16.15 -2.62 6.51
N VAL A 132 -15.67 -2.73 7.76
CA VAL A 132 -15.43 -1.56 8.62
C VAL A 132 -14.44 -0.59 7.96
N GLY A 133 -13.31 -1.09 7.46
CA GLY A 133 -12.33 -0.26 6.75
C GLY A 133 -12.89 0.33 5.46
N TRP A 134 -13.62 -0.47 4.69
CA TRP A 134 -14.23 -0.05 3.43
C TRP A 134 -15.29 1.04 3.62
N GLU A 135 -16.19 0.91 4.60
CA GLU A 135 -17.19 1.92 4.92
C GLU A 135 -16.53 3.24 5.35
N CYS A 136 -15.53 3.18 6.23
CA CYS A 136 -14.78 4.37 6.65
C CYS A 136 -14.06 5.05 5.48
N PHE A 137 -13.45 4.26 4.58
CA PHE A 137 -12.80 4.79 3.39
C PHE A 137 -13.79 5.59 2.52
N HIS A 138 -14.95 5.01 2.21
CA HIS A 138 -15.95 5.65 1.36
C HIS A 138 -16.59 6.89 2.01
N ASP A 139 -16.74 6.87 3.33
CA ASP A 139 -17.31 8.00 4.08
C ASP A 139 -16.33 9.18 4.19
N LYS A 140 -15.05 8.91 4.52
CA LYS A 140 -14.12 9.95 4.94
C LYS A 140 -12.82 10.04 4.12
N PHE A 141 -12.42 9.01 3.39
CA PHE A 141 -11.10 8.92 2.76
C PHE A 141 -11.12 8.77 1.25
N GLN A 142 -12.26 8.67 0.60
CA GLN A 142 -12.40 8.41 -0.84
C GLN A 142 -11.58 9.38 -1.72
N ARG A 143 -11.39 10.63 -1.27
CA ARG A 143 -10.63 11.65 -2.00
C ARG A 143 -9.19 11.84 -1.52
N LYS A 144 -8.72 10.97 -0.63
CA LYS A 144 -7.41 11.14 0.00
C LYS A 144 -6.28 10.34 -0.63
N PHE A 145 -6.54 9.50 -1.62
CA PHE A 145 -5.45 8.97 -2.42
C PHE A 145 -4.77 10.09 -3.21
N TYR A 146 -3.45 10.15 -3.15
CA TYR A 146 -2.67 11.15 -3.87
C TYR A 146 -2.70 10.87 -5.37
N PRO A 147 -3.23 11.80 -6.21
CA PRO A 147 -3.35 11.60 -7.65
C PRO A 147 -2.01 11.26 -8.32
N GLU A 148 -0.94 11.94 -7.90
CA GLU A 148 0.41 11.74 -8.44
C GLU A 148 0.94 10.35 -8.15
N MET A 149 0.58 9.77 -7.00
CA MET A 149 0.96 8.40 -6.67
C MET A 149 0.15 7.40 -7.49
N LYS A 150 -1.14 7.64 -7.74
CA LYS A 150 -1.93 6.82 -8.69
C LYS A 150 -1.30 6.82 -10.10
N GLU A 151 -0.86 7.99 -10.59
CA GLU A 151 -0.17 8.10 -11.87
C GLU A 151 1.19 7.36 -11.86
N LEU A 152 1.93 7.40 -10.74
CA LEU A 152 3.16 6.62 -10.58
C LEU A 152 2.89 5.12 -10.64
N LEU A 153 1.88 4.63 -9.90
CA LEU A 153 1.49 3.21 -9.94
C LEU A 153 1.15 2.77 -11.37
N GLY A 154 0.37 3.55 -12.09
CA GLY A 154 0.05 3.27 -13.49
C GLY A 154 1.28 3.22 -14.41
N ASN A 155 2.27 4.10 -14.20
CA ASN A 155 3.54 4.00 -14.91
C ASN A 155 4.30 2.71 -14.57
N LEU A 156 4.34 2.32 -13.30
CA LEU A 156 5.02 1.09 -12.86
C LEU A 156 4.38 -0.16 -13.49
N GLU A 157 3.05 -0.22 -13.52
CA GLU A 157 2.31 -1.33 -14.13
C GLU A 157 2.59 -1.45 -15.62
N GLU A 158 2.63 -0.34 -16.36
CA GLU A 158 2.99 -0.35 -17.79
C GLU A 158 4.38 -0.93 -18.05
N TYR A 159 5.31 -0.75 -17.10
CA TYR A 159 6.65 -1.33 -17.18
C TYR A 159 6.73 -2.76 -16.64
N GLY A 160 5.59 -3.36 -16.28
CA GLY A 160 5.48 -4.73 -15.77
C GLY A 160 6.13 -4.90 -14.41
N ILE A 161 6.06 -3.88 -13.56
CA ILE A 161 6.56 -3.91 -12.19
C ILE A 161 5.42 -4.30 -11.26
N GLU A 162 5.62 -5.33 -10.46
CA GLU A 162 4.66 -5.74 -9.44
C GLU A 162 4.59 -4.70 -8.32
N ILE A 163 3.39 -4.28 -7.97
CA ILE A 163 3.16 -3.32 -6.89
C ILE A 163 2.71 -4.05 -5.64
N TRP A 164 3.34 -3.73 -4.53
CA TRP A 164 3.02 -4.23 -3.20
C TRP A 164 2.83 -3.07 -2.22
N VAL A 165 1.97 -3.26 -1.24
CA VAL A 165 1.76 -2.32 -0.14
C VAL A 165 2.16 -2.98 1.17
N ILE A 166 2.92 -2.27 2.01
CA ILE A 166 3.26 -2.69 3.38
C ILE A 166 2.89 -1.56 4.34
N THR A 167 1.88 -1.78 5.17
CA THR A 167 1.38 -0.79 6.14
C THR A 167 1.47 -1.31 7.56
N ALA A 168 1.69 -0.41 8.53
CA ALA A 168 1.59 -0.74 9.95
C ALA A 168 0.13 -0.79 10.47
N SER A 169 -0.84 -0.54 9.60
CA SER A 169 -2.26 -0.64 9.90
C SER A 169 -2.77 -2.08 9.80
N PRO A 170 -3.90 -2.43 10.45
CA PRO A 170 -4.49 -3.76 10.35
C PRO A 170 -4.82 -4.13 8.91
N GLU A 171 -4.32 -5.26 8.43
CA GLU A 171 -4.39 -5.69 7.03
C GLU A 171 -5.81 -5.73 6.48
N LEU A 172 -6.71 -6.37 7.20
CA LEU A 172 -8.10 -6.56 6.76
C LEU A 172 -8.88 -5.26 6.61
N LEU A 173 -8.53 -4.20 7.37
CA LEU A 173 -9.16 -2.89 7.18
C LEU A 173 -8.79 -2.24 5.84
N TYR A 174 -7.62 -2.58 5.29
CA TYR A 174 -7.02 -1.87 4.16
C TYR A 174 -7.16 -2.62 2.84
N GLN A 175 -7.21 -3.96 2.85
CA GLN A 175 -7.15 -4.78 1.64
C GLN A 175 -8.22 -4.44 0.64
N ARG A 176 -9.48 -4.32 1.06
CA ARG A 176 -10.59 -4.19 0.14
C ARG A 176 -10.56 -2.86 -0.63
N PHE A 177 -10.46 -1.73 0.06
CA PHE A 177 -10.50 -0.44 -0.63
C PHE A 177 -9.23 -0.16 -1.44
N ILE A 178 -8.06 -0.63 -0.99
CA ILE A 178 -6.82 -0.51 -1.79
C ILE A 178 -6.96 -1.33 -3.08
N HIS A 179 -7.49 -2.55 -2.99
CA HIS A 179 -7.74 -3.38 -4.17
C HIS A 179 -8.72 -2.71 -5.15
N GLU A 180 -9.86 -2.25 -4.66
CA GLU A 180 -10.90 -1.64 -5.49
C GLU A 180 -10.43 -0.32 -6.15
N GLU A 181 -9.66 0.50 -5.44
CA GLU A 181 -9.26 1.85 -5.89
C GLU A 181 -7.95 1.89 -6.67
N LEU A 182 -7.03 0.98 -6.40
CA LEU A 182 -5.70 0.98 -7.00
C LEU A 182 -5.44 -0.26 -7.87
N GLY A 183 -6.35 -1.23 -7.93
CA GLY A 183 -6.17 -2.46 -8.71
C GLY A 183 -5.12 -3.42 -8.14
N ILE A 184 -4.53 -3.13 -6.99
CA ILE A 184 -3.50 -3.98 -6.38
C ILE A 184 -4.15 -5.27 -5.87
N PRO A 185 -3.65 -6.46 -6.25
CA PRO A 185 -4.16 -7.73 -5.75
C PRO A 185 -4.13 -7.81 -4.22
N VAL A 186 -5.18 -8.39 -3.62
CA VAL A 186 -5.35 -8.46 -2.16
C VAL A 186 -4.16 -9.13 -1.47
N ASP A 187 -3.58 -10.15 -2.07
CA ASP A 187 -2.40 -10.87 -1.58
C ASP A 187 -1.10 -10.04 -1.62
N ARG A 188 -1.13 -8.89 -2.30
CA ARG A 188 -0.02 -7.93 -2.34
C ARG A 188 -0.21 -6.73 -1.40
N ILE A 189 -1.20 -6.78 -0.54
CA ILE A 189 -1.47 -5.77 0.48
C ILE A 189 -1.20 -6.40 1.84
N ILE A 190 -0.07 -6.04 2.41
CA ILE A 190 0.45 -6.58 3.68
C ILE A 190 0.24 -5.53 4.76
N GLY A 191 -0.43 -5.92 5.81
CA GLY A 191 -0.61 -5.14 7.03
C GLY A 191 -0.34 -5.98 8.28
N VAL A 192 -0.74 -5.46 9.42
CA VAL A 192 -0.74 -6.23 10.66
C VAL A 192 -1.77 -7.34 10.54
N LYS A 193 -1.30 -8.57 10.59
CA LYS A 193 -2.12 -9.76 10.38
C LYS A 193 -2.60 -10.32 11.71
N SER A 194 -3.91 -10.63 11.78
CA SER A 194 -4.49 -11.46 12.84
C SER A 194 -4.44 -12.93 12.45
N CYS A 195 -4.27 -13.82 13.44
CA CYS A 195 -4.60 -15.22 13.23
C CYS A 195 -6.10 -15.38 13.05
N ILE A 196 -6.50 -16.22 12.09
CA ILE A 196 -7.91 -16.55 11.84
C ILE A 196 -8.08 -18.02 12.21
N ARG A 197 -9.03 -18.32 13.10
CA ARG A 197 -9.40 -19.68 13.49
C ARG A 197 -10.90 -19.86 13.33
N ASP A 198 -11.30 -20.94 12.70
CA ASP A 198 -12.72 -21.26 12.43
C ASP A 198 -13.48 -20.10 11.77
N GLY A 199 -12.80 -19.34 10.88
CA GLY A 199 -13.38 -18.19 10.19
C GLY A 199 -13.50 -16.92 11.03
N ILE A 200 -12.93 -16.89 12.24
CA ILE A 200 -12.99 -15.76 13.18
C ILE A 200 -11.60 -15.19 13.42
N VAL A 201 -11.50 -13.86 13.39
CA VAL A 201 -10.32 -13.09 13.78
C VAL A 201 -10.05 -13.31 15.28
N THR A 202 -8.82 -13.70 15.61
CA THR A 202 -8.39 -13.86 17.01
C THR A 202 -7.61 -12.62 17.48
N ASP A 203 -7.27 -12.60 18.77
CA ASP A 203 -6.39 -11.58 19.36
C ASP A 203 -4.89 -11.87 19.19
N GLU A 204 -4.56 -12.92 18.45
CA GLU A 204 -3.18 -13.28 18.13
C GLU A 204 -2.69 -12.61 16.85
N THR A 205 -1.49 -12.04 16.91
CA THR A 205 -0.85 -11.38 15.78
C THR A 205 0.08 -12.34 15.06
N VAL A 206 0.03 -12.37 13.74
CA VAL A 206 1.00 -13.08 12.91
C VAL A 206 2.25 -12.20 12.72
N ARG A 207 3.42 -12.76 12.97
CA ARG A 207 4.68 -12.04 12.77
C ARG A 207 5.24 -12.26 11.35
N PRO A 208 6.04 -11.32 10.83
CA PRO A 208 6.45 -10.06 11.43
C PRO A 208 5.32 -9.00 11.47
N ILE A 209 5.36 -8.12 12.47
CA ILE A 209 4.49 -6.95 12.55
C ILE A 209 5.15 -5.84 11.71
N PRO A 210 4.51 -5.33 10.64
CA PRO A 210 5.13 -4.41 9.69
C PRO A 210 5.19 -2.96 10.21
N GLN A 211 5.95 -2.76 11.29
CA GLN A 211 6.24 -1.47 11.89
C GLN A 211 7.75 -1.29 12.02
N ASP A 212 8.31 -0.15 11.63
CA ASP A 212 9.74 0.13 11.61
C ASP A 212 10.53 -0.98 10.89
N ALA A 213 11.51 -1.59 11.56
CA ALA A 213 12.27 -2.73 11.02
C ALA A 213 11.37 -3.90 10.58
N GLY A 214 10.21 -4.07 11.22
CA GLY A 214 9.25 -5.10 10.84
C GLY A 214 8.69 -4.94 9.43
N LYS A 215 8.73 -3.73 8.82
CA LYS A 215 8.38 -3.56 7.41
C LYS A 215 9.40 -4.24 6.48
N ALA A 216 10.68 -4.14 6.78
CA ALA A 216 11.73 -4.85 6.05
C ALA A 216 11.63 -6.37 6.27
N GLU A 217 11.34 -6.81 7.49
CA GLU A 217 11.09 -8.22 7.79
C GLU A 217 9.88 -8.77 7.02
N ALA A 218 8.77 -8.01 6.95
CA ALA A 218 7.58 -8.38 6.20
C ALA A 218 7.87 -8.48 4.70
N LEU A 219 8.62 -7.54 4.15
CA LEU A 219 9.10 -7.58 2.76
C LEU A 219 9.86 -8.88 2.50
N ASN A 220 10.86 -9.18 3.31
CA ASN A 220 11.69 -10.36 3.14
C ASN A 220 10.93 -11.69 3.37
N THR A 221 9.94 -11.68 4.27
CA THR A 221 9.15 -12.87 4.59
C THR A 221 8.09 -13.18 3.55
N PHE A 222 7.32 -12.18 3.12
CA PHE A 222 6.14 -12.38 2.30
C PHE A 222 6.39 -12.16 0.80
N ILE A 223 7.18 -11.15 0.44
CA ILE A 223 7.45 -10.82 -0.97
C ILE A 223 8.59 -11.67 -1.53
N LYS A 224 9.61 -11.92 -0.74
CA LYS A 224 10.78 -12.76 -1.08
C LYS A 224 11.49 -12.31 -2.36
N ALA A 225 11.54 -11.00 -2.56
CA ALA A 225 12.26 -10.38 -3.67
C ALA A 225 12.80 -9.03 -3.21
N ARG A 226 13.99 -8.66 -3.64
CA ARG A 226 14.50 -7.32 -3.39
C ARG A 226 13.80 -6.32 -4.30
N PRO A 227 13.12 -5.30 -3.75
CA PRO A 227 12.42 -4.32 -4.56
C PRO A 227 13.39 -3.46 -5.34
N ILE A 228 13.00 -3.11 -6.57
CA ILE A 228 13.73 -2.16 -7.40
C ILE A 228 13.27 -0.71 -7.15
N LEU A 229 12.13 -0.53 -6.49
CA LEU A 229 11.63 0.76 -6.04
C LEU A 229 10.92 0.59 -4.70
N VAL A 230 11.18 1.51 -3.77
CA VAL A 230 10.44 1.59 -2.50
C VAL A 230 10.00 3.02 -2.26
N GLY A 231 8.71 3.19 -1.91
CA GLY A 231 8.13 4.47 -1.53
C GLY A 231 7.70 4.50 -0.06
N GLY A 232 7.95 5.62 0.60
CA GLY A 232 7.56 5.85 1.99
C GLY A 232 7.55 7.35 2.32
N ASN A 233 7.01 7.71 3.48
CA ASN A 233 6.90 9.12 3.90
C ASN A 233 7.52 9.41 5.26
N SER A 234 7.72 8.41 6.08
CA SER A 234 8.09 8.59 7.48
C SER A 234 9.35 7.82 7.89
N ARG A 235 9.87 8.14 9.07
CA ARG A 235 11.00 7.40 9.68
C ARG A 235 10.69 5.90 9.82
N GLY A 236 9.41 5.54 9.99
CA GLY A 236 8.97 4.14 10.08
C GLY A 236 9.17 3.33 8.81
N ASP A 237 9.48 3.96 7.66
CA ASP A 237 9.69 3.30 6.37
C ASP A 237 11.17 3.09 6.04
N MET A 238 12.07 3.65 6.85
CA MET A 238 13.50 3.73 6.52
C MET A 238 14.11 2.35 6.27
N GLU A 239 13.88 1.39 7.14
CA GLU A 239 14.44 0.06 7.02
C GLU A 239 13.92 -0.65 5.76
N MET A 240 12.63 -0.49 5.43
CA MET A 240 12.05 -1.00 4.18
C MET A 240 12.66 -0.30 2.96
N MET A 241 12.88 1.02 3.03
CA MET A 241 13.51 1.77 1.94
C MET A 241 14.96 1.37 1.70
N LEU A 242 15.68 0.95 2.75
CA LEU A 242 17.05 0.42 2.63
C LEU A 242 17.11 -0.90 1.85
N GLU A 243 16.04 -1.67 1.80
CA GLU A 243 15.97 -2.90 1.01
C GLU A 243 15.93 -2.65 -0.51
N SER A 244 15.64 -1.43 -0.97
CA SER A 244 15.61 -1.13 -2.41
C SER A 244 17.00 -1.25 -3.04
N VAL A 245 17.09 -2.02 -4.12
CA VAL A 245 18.31 -2.10 -4.97
C VAL A 245 18.33 -1.05 -6.07
N GLY A 246 17.30 -0.26 -6.19
CA GLY A 246 17.16 0.77 -7.22
C GLY A 246 16.67 2.09 -6.62
N LEU A 247 15.56 2.60 -7.11
CA LEU A 247 15.05 3.90 -6.76
C LEU A 247 14.33 3.91 -5.40
N ARG A 248 14.41 5.02 -4.70
CA ARG A 248 13.65 5.34 -3.50
C ARG A 248 12.82 6.59 -3.73
N VAL A 249 11.59 6.58 -3.24
CA VAL A 249 10.65 7.70 -3.39
C VAL A 249 10.20 8.14 -2.00
N ILE A 250 10.55 9.36 -1.61
CA ILE A 250 10.04 9.96 -0.38
C ILE A 250 8.83 10.81 -0.72
N VAL A 251 7.72 10.54 -0.06
CA VAL A 251 6.45 11.28 -0.18
C VAL A 251 6.20 12.01 1.13
N ASN A 252 6.08 13.32 1.09
CA ASN A 252 5.84 14.14 2.28
C ASN A 252 4.71 15.18 2.05
N PRO A 253 3.52 14.78 1.59
CA PRO A 253 2.44 15.71 1.29
C PRO A 253 1.74 16.27 2.53
N ASP A 254 1.73 15.53 3.64
CA ASP A 254 0.97 15.86 4.86
C ASP A 254 1.76 16.76 5.79
N ASP A 255 2.13 17.96 5.35
CA ASP A 255 2.99 18.82 6.16
C ASP A 255 2.28 19.53 7.30
N THR A 256 1.12 20.12 7.07
CA THR A 256 0.49 21.00 8.07
C THR A 256 -1.03 21.05 8.01
N LYS A 257 -1.65 21.02 6.82
CA LYS A 257 -3.07 21.20 6.64
C LYS A 257 -3.67 20.06 5.86
N PRO A 258 -4.84 19.52 6.29
CA PRO A 258 -5.51 18.43 5.60
C PRO A 258 -5.81 18.72 4.12
N GLU A 259 -6.15 19.97 3.80
CA GLU A 259 -6.46 20.41 2.44
C GLU A 259 -5.21 20.47 1.54
N GLU A 260 -4.03 20.63 2.13
CA GLU A 260 -2.75 20.65 1.44
C GLU A 260 -2.14 19.25 1.32
N ALA A 261 -2.65 18.29 2.06
CA ALA A 261 -2.23 16.89 2.02
C ALA A 261 -2.69 16.16 0.73
N MET A 262 -3.52 16.81 -0.06
CA MET A 262 -3.99 16.30 -1.34
C MET A 262 -3.03 16.71 -2.43
N GLY A 263 -2.33 15.75 -3.02
CA GLY A 263 -1.60 16.03 -4.23
C GLY A 263 -0.08 15.97 -4.18
N GLY A 264 0.55 15.10 -3.40
CA GLY A 264 1.96 14.71 -3.51
C GLY A 264 2.99 15.82 -3.74
N LYS A 265 2.74 17.03 -3.21
CA LYS A 265 3.51 18.24 -3.52
C LYS A 265 5.01 18.14 -3.22
N THR A 266 5.40 17.24 -2.33
CA THR A 266 6.78 17.06 -1.93
C THR A 266 7.20 15.60 -2.17
N VAL A 267 7.39 15.25 -3.42
CA VAL A 267 7.89 13.92 -3.79
C VAL A 267 9.33 14.06 -4.28
N LYS A 268 10.23 13.27 -3.69
CA LYS A 268 11.64 13.20 -4.06
C LYS A 268 12.00 11.77 -4.44
N ALA A 269 12.65 11.60 -5.56
CA ALA A 269 13.17 10.32 -6.00
C ALA A 269 14.72 10.36 -6.03
N PHE A 270 15.37 9.28 -5.57
CA PHE A 270 16.81 9.15 -5.55
C PHE A 270 17.26 7.69 -5.63
N TRP A 271 18.48 7.48 -6.14
CA TRP A 271 19.03 6.16 -6.42
C TRP A 271 19.82 5.55 -5.26
N GLU A 272 20.42 6.41 -4.45
CA GLU A 272 21.43 6.01 -3.47
C GLU A 272 20.82 5.73 -2.11
N THR A 273 21.45 4.83 -1.37
CA THR A 273 21.17 4.56 0.05
C THR A 273 21.96 5.50 0.96
N ASP A 274 22.17 6.75 0.56
CA ASP A 274 22.84 7.69 1.45
C ASP A 274 21.99 7.90 2.72
N PRO A 275 22.52 7.57 3.92
CA PRO A 275 21.83 7.83 5.18
C PRO A 275 21.42 9.29 5.36
N ASN A 276 22.17 10.23 4.80
CA ASN A 276 21.82 11.66 4.84
C ASN A 276 20.57 11.96 4.01
N THR A 277 20.35 11.26 2.91
CA THR A 277 19.13 11.40 2.11
C THR A 277 17.93 10.82 2.87
N LEU A 278 18.12 9.69 3.53
CA LEU A 278 17.08 9.08 4.37
C LEU A 278 16.78 9.91 5.63
N SER A 279 17.68 10.75 6.09
CA SER A 279 17.42 11.71 7.17
C SER A 279 16.33 12.73 6.83
N GLN A 280 15.98 12.87 5.54
CA GLN A 280 14.87 13.71 5.09
C GLN A 280 13.49 13.09 5.34
N LEU A 281 13.42 11.81 5.75
CA LEU A 281 12.18 11.22 6.20
C LEU A 281 11.69 11.91 7.46
N LYS A 282 10.43 12.28 7.46
CA LYS A 282 9.80 12.92 8.62
C LYS A 282 9.68 11.95 9.79
N SER A 283 9.60 12.50 10.98
CA SER A 283 9.08 11.77 12.13
C SER A 283 7.71 11.21 11.79
N ARG A 284 7.33 10.09 12.40
CA ARG A 284 5.98 9.56 12.22
C ARG A 284 4.94 10.61 12.58
N HIS A 285 3.89 10.66 11.78
CA HIS A 285 2.72 11.43 12.13
C HIS A 285 2.10 10.84 13.40
N LYS A 286 2.00 11.65 14.43
CA LYS A 286 1.16 11.34 15.59
C LYS A 286 -0.23 11.83 15.24
N GLY A 287 -1.09 10.95 14.76
CA GLY A 287 -2.48 11.28 14.47
C GLY A 287 -3.15 11.92 15.68
N LYS A 288 -4.03 12.89 15.45
CA LYS A 288 -4.93 13.34 16.49
C LYS A 288 -5.99 12.28 16.70
N ASN A 289 -6.18 11.84 17.93
CA ASN A 289 -7.26 10.92 18.22
C ASN A 289 -8.59 11.68 18.13
N PRO A 290 -9.61 11.16 17.41
CA PRO A 290 -10.94 11.76 17.38
C PRO A 290 -11.49 11.87 18.81
N GLN A 291 -11.95 13.04 19.17
CA GLN A 291 -12.57 13.29 20.50
C GLN A 291 -13.99 12.78 20.56
#